data_d0e5318a158edfc399f128ea59b88889
#
_entry.id   d0e5318a158edfc399f128ea59b88889
#
_cell.length_a   1.000
_cell.length_b   1.000
_cell.length_c   1.000
_cell.angle_alpha   90.00
_cell.angle_beta   90.00
_cell.angle_gamma   90.00
#
_symmetry.space_group_name_H-M   'P 1'
#
loop_
_entity.id
_entity.type
_entity.pdbx_description
1 polymer ?
#
loop_
_entity_poly.entity_id
_entity_poly.type
_entity_poly.pdbx_seq_one_letter_code
_entity_poly.pdbx_strand_id
1 'polypeptide(L)'
;LYINGHPHGPATGATTCQLYMRRFQNGETITVEPWRSAAFPVIKDLMVDRNAFDKIQQAGGYVSFNCGGAQDANNLPISKVKADEAMDSASCIGCGACVAACKNGSAMLFVSAKISQLALLPQGEVEKYRRAKAMVDKMDELGFGNCTNTGACSAECPKNIKLENIGRMNRHFIAAKCKD
;
A
#
# COMPACT_ATOMS: atom_id res chain seq x y z
N LEU A 1 7.19 4.11 12.51
CA LEU A 1 7.39 5.02 13.63
C LEU A 1 6.96 6.44 13.27
N TYR A 2 6.47 7.20 14.25
CA TYR A 2 6.41 8.65 14.17
C TYR A 2 7.70 9.26 14.71
N ILE A 3 8.16 10.31 14.05
CA ILE A 3 9.23 11.17 14.55
C ILE A 3 8.71 12.61 14.55
N ASN A 4 8.67 13.22 15.72
CA ASN A 4 8.08 14.56 15.93
C ASN A 4 6.64 14.67 15.35
N GLY A 5 5.84 13.61 15.50
CA GLY A 5 4.45 13.56 15.04
C GLY A 5 4.25 13.28 13.55
N HIS A 6 5.32 13.12 12.76
CA HIS A 6 5.25 12.79 11.33
C HIS A 6 5.55 11.30 11.08
N PRO A 7 4.76 10.60 10.26
CA PRO A 7 5.08 9.24 9.85
C PRO A 7 6.44 9.19 9.15
N HIS A 8 7.35 8.37 9.65
CA HIS A 8 8.75 8.28 9.21
C HIS A 8 9.63 9.51 9.49
N GLY A 9 9.09 10.62 9.98
CA GLY A 9 9.81 11.85 10.26
C GLY A 9 9.50 12.99 9.29
N PRO A 10 10.12 14.16 9.50
CA PRO A 10 9.78 15.40 8.78
C PRO A 10 10.28 15.42 7.33
N ALA A 11 11.06 14.43 6.88
CA ALA A 11 11.59 14.39 5.52
C ALA A 11 10.59 13.71 4.58
N THR A 12 9.94 14.49 3.70
CA THR A 12 9.00 13.97 2.70
C THR A 12 9.67 12.94 1.77
N GLY A 13 8.98 11.84 1.50
CA GLY A 13 9.46 10.79 0.60
C GLY A 13 10.60 9.93 1.15
N ALA A 14 10.88 10.02 2.45
CA ALA A 14 11.93 9.25 3.11
C ALA A 14 11.35 8.34 4.20
N THR A 15 12.04 7.24 4.47
CA THR A 15 11.75 6.38 5.63
C THR A 15 12.60 6.81 6.84
N THR A 16 12.20 6.38 8.04
CA THR A 16 12.95 6.70 9.27
C THR A 16 14.43 6.33 9.18
N CYS A 17 14.78 5.24 8.49
CA CYS A 17 16.18 4.84 8.31
C CYS A 17 17.00 5.77 7.39
N GLN A 18 16.33 6.65 6.64
CA GLN A 18 16.93 7.67 5.78
C GLN A 18 16.98 9.05 6.44
N LEU A 19 16.53 9.14 7.70
CA LEU A 19 16.49 10.39 8.44
C LEU A 19 17.86 10.69 9.06
N TYR A 20 18.48 11.75 8.58
CA TYR A 20 19.79 12.17 9.08
C TYR A 20 19.67 13.13 10.27
N MET A 21 20.51 12.96 11.29
CA MET A 21 20.55 13.83 12.48
C MET A 21 20.77 15.32 12.14
N ARG A 22 21.45 15.61 11.06
CA ARG A 22 21.63 16.99 10.56
C ARG A 22 20.31 17.70 10.14
N ARG A 23 19.19 16.99 10.08
CA ARG A 23 17.86 17.57 9.85
C ARG A 23 17.26 18.19 11.09
N PHE A 24 17.82 17.92 12.27
CA PHE A 24 17.40 18.45 13.54
C PHE A 24 18.32 19.58 13.99
N GLN A 25 17.77 20.54 14.74
CA GLN A 25 18.54 21.65 15.29
C GLN A 25 19.21 21.25 16.60
N ASN A 26 20.30 21.94 16.94
CA ASN A 26 20.97 21.74 18.25
C ASN A 26 20.00 22.08 19.39
N GLY A 27 19.85 21.16 20.36
CA GLY A 27 18.95 21.34 21.48
C GLY A 27 17.49 20.98 21.19
N GLU A 28 17.15 20.54 19.96
CA GLU A 28 15.81 20.09 19.63
C GLU A 28 15.49 18.75 20.32
N THR A 29 14.29 18.67 20.89
CA THR A 29 13.78 17.40 21.43
C THR A 29 13.19 16.56 20.31
N ILE A 30 13.70 15.34 20.14
CA ILE A 30 13.19 14.39 19.15
C ILE A 30 12.27 13.39 19.86
N THR A 31 10.98 13.40 19.49
CA THR A 31 10.01 12.42 19.97
C THR A 31 9.93 11.24 19.00
N VAL A 32 9.97 10.02 19.54
CA VAL A 32 9.86 8.78 18.75
C VAL A 32 8.70 7.96 19.31
N GLU A 33 7.74 7.63 18.44
CA GLU A 33 6.50 6.96 18.87
C GLU A 33 6.15 5.81 17.93
N PRO A 34 5.45 4.77 18.42
CA PRO A 34 4.89 3.74 17.54
C PRO A 34 3.76 4.31 16.68
N TRP A 35 3.27 3.53 15.70
CA TRP A 35 2.07 3.89 14.95
C TRP A 35 0.88 4.07 15.91
N ARG A 36 0.16 5.20 15.80
CA ARG A 36 -0.99 5.54 16.66
C ARG A 36 -2.32 4.96 16.19
N SER A 37 -2.33 4.23 15.09
CA SER A 37 -3.54 3.64 14.55
C SER A 37 -4.03 2.49 15.43
N ALA A 38 -5.33 2.46 15.76
CA ALA A 38 -5.97 1.34 16.45
C ALA A 38 -5.81 0.00 15.67
N ALA A 39 -5.67 0.09 14.36
CA ALA A 39 -5.43 -1.03 13.47
C ALA A 39 -4.03 -1.67 13.60
N PHE A 40 -3.10 -0.98 14.27
CA PHE A 40 -1.78 -1.48 14.62
C PHE A 40 -1.59 -1.44 16.13
N PRO A 41 -2.18 -2.38 16.88
CA PRO A 41 -2.06 -2.39 18.35
C PRO A 41 -0.60 -2.50 18.76
N VAL A 42 -0.21 -1.75 19.79
CA VAL A 42 1.14 -1.78 20.32
C VAL A 42 1.36 -3.09 21.09
N ILE A 43 2.39 -3.82 20.72
CA ILE A 43 2.81 -5.04 21.41
C ILE A 43 3.68 -4.67 22.60
N LYS A 44 4.73 -3.88 22.36
CA LYS A 44 5.68 -3.40 23.37
C LYS A 44 6.50 -2.23 22.82
N ASP A 45 6.69 -1.19 23.60
CA ASP A 45 7.51 -0.03 23.27
C ASP A 45 7.13 0.58 21.89
N LEU A 46 8.02 0.49 20.90
CA LEU A 46 7.82 0.99 19.55
C LEU A 46 7.30 -0.08 18.58
N MET A 47 7.11 -1.31 19.03
CA MET A 47 6.66 -2.43 18.22
C MET A 47 5.14 -2.49 18.18
N VAL A 48 4.60 -2.58 16.96
CA VAL A 48 3.15 -2.73 16.72
C VAL A 48 2.86 -4.05 16.01
N ASP A 49 1.68 -4.61 16.22
CA ASP A 49 1.19 -5.77 15.48
C ASP A 49 0.78 -5.35 14.06
N ARG A 50 1.38 -6.00 13.06
CA ARG A 50 1.14 -5.77 11.64
C ARG A 50 0.55 -6.98 10.91
N ASN A 51 0.17 -8.03 11.64
CA ASN A 51 -0.38 -9.26 11.06
C ASN A 51 -1.61 -9.02 10.16
N ALA A 52 -2.35 -7.93 10.40
CA ALA A 52 -3.47 -7.55 9.55
C ALA A 52 -3.05 -7.28 8.09
N PHE A 53 -1.89 -6.67 7.86
CA PHE A 53 -1.36 -6.46 6.51
C PHE A 53 -1.01 -7.78 5.83
N ASP A 54 -0.41 -8.71 6.56
CA ASP A 54 -0.08 -10.03 6.03
C ASP A 54 -1.34 -10.83 5.67
N LYS A 55 -2.39 -10.75 6.48
CA LYS A 55 -3.70 -11.35 6.18
C LYS A 55 -4.33 -10.77 4.91
N ILE A 56 -4.22 -9.46 4.69
CA ILE A 56 -4.70 -8.83 3.46
C ILE A 56 -3.88 -9.33 2.25
N GLN A 57 -2.55 -9.42 2.38
CA GLN A 57 -1.68 -9.95 1.31
C GLN A 57 -2.02 -11.41 0.99
N GLN A 58 -2.24 -12.24 2.01
CA GLN A 58 -2.62 -13.64 1.85
C GLN A 58 -3.97 -13.81 1.13
N ALA A 59 -4.88 -12.85 1.25
CA ALA A 59 -6.18 -12.90 0.60
C ALA A 59 -6.13 -12.80 -0.93
N GLY A 60 -5.08 -12.18 -1.51
CA GLY A 60 -4.99 -12.03 -2.97
C GLY A 60 -3.72 -11.37 -3.49
N GLY A 61 -2.76 -11.03 -2.64
CA GLY A 61 -1.52 -10.33 -3.03
C GLY A 61 -0.49 -11.21 -3.76
N TYR A 62 -0.94 -12.24 -4.46
CA TYR A 62 -0.11 -13.21 -5.16
C TYR A 62 -0.69 -13.51 -6.55
N VAL A 63 0.06 -14.26 -7.37
CA VAL A 63 -0.37 -14.79 -8.65
C VAL A 63 -0.49 -16.33 -8.52
N SER A 64 -1.69 -16.87 -8.78
CA SER A 64 -1.94 -18.31 -8.76
C SER A 64 -2.17 -18.90 -10.17
N PHE A 65 -2.32 -18.04 -11.17
CA PHE A 65 -2.52 -18.46 -12.55
C PHE A 65 -1.18 -18.74 -13.23
N ASN A 66 -1.08 -19.90 -13.88
CA ASN A 66 0.10 -20.23 -14.70
C ASN A 66 0.04 -19.47 -16.03
N CYS A 67 0.94 -18.53 -16.23
CA CYS A 67 1.03 -17.72 -17.44
C CYS A 67 1.89 -18.35 -18.54
N GLY A 68 2.36 -19.58 -18.35
CA GLY A 68 3.25 -20.28 -19.28
C GLY A 68 4.72 -19.88 -19.16
N GLY A 69 5.52 -20.23 -20.15
CA GLY A 69 6.95 -19.92 -20.22
C GLY A 69 7.27 -18.52 -20.73
N ALA A 70 8.55 -18.26 -20.96
CA ALA A 70 9.01 -17.02 -21.58
C ALA A 70 8.43 -16.88 -23.00
N GLN A 71 8.05 -15.66 -23.34
CA GLN A 71 7.55 -15.34 -24.68
C GLN A 71 8.71 -15.05 -25.65
N ASP A 72 8.43 -15.09 -26.96
CA ASP A 72 9.40 -14.74 -27.98
C ASP A 72 9.96 -13.33 -27.78
N ALA A 73 11.23 -13.14 -28.13
CA ALA A 73 11.94 -11.89 -27.93
C ALA A 73 11.29 -10.67 -28.63
N ASN A 74 10.54 -10.91 -29.71
CA ASN A 74 9.83 -9.87 -30.46
C ASN A 74 8.41 -9.60 -29.95
N ASN A 75 7.97 -10.28 -28.90
CA ASN A 75 6.63 -10.12 -28.35
C ASN A 75 6.60 -8.99 -27.30
N LEU A 76 5.68 -8.05 -27.48
CA LEU A 76 5.43 -6.96 -26.53
C LEU A 76 4.12 -7.21 -25.75
N PRO A 77 4.15 -8.03 -24.68
CA PRO A 77 2.94 -8.43 -23.95
C PRO A 77 2.28 -7.27 -23.21
N ILE A 78 3.03 -6.20 -22.95
CA ILE A 78 2.57 -5.03 -22.19
C ILE A 78 3.28 -3.76 -22.68
N SER A 79 2.55 -2.64 -22.78
CA SER A 79 3.15 -1.35 -23.10
C SER A 79 4.05 -0.86 -21.94
N LYS A 80 5.11 -0.10 -22.29
CA LYS A 80 6.01 0.49 -21.31
C LYS A 80 5.27 1.31 -20.25
N VAL A 81 4.28 2.12 -20.65
CA VAL A 81 3.49 2.96 -19.73
C VAL A 81 2.79 2.11 -18.67
N LYS A 82 2.15 1.01 -19.06
CA LYS A 82 1.50 0.10 -18.09
C LYS A 82 2.53 -0.61 -17.22
N ALA A 83 3.68 -0.99 -17.76
CA ALA A 83 4.75 -1.59 -16.99
C ALA A 83 5.30 -0.62 -15.94
N ASP A 84 5.54 0.63 -16.32
CA ASP A 84 6.01 1.68 -15.41
C ASP A 84 4.98 1.93 -14.28
N GLU A 85 3.70 2.06 -14.61
CA GLU A 85 2.63 2.18 -13.59
C GLU A 85 2.57 0.98 -12.63
N ALA A 86 2.77 -0.23 -13.16
CA ALA A 86 2.81 -1.44 -12.34
C ALA A 86 4.00 -1.42 -11.38
N MET A 87 5.19 -1.03 -11.88
CA MET A 87 6.41 -0.96 -11.08
C MET A 87 6.36 0.17 -10.05
N ASP A 88 5.80 1.34 -10.39
CA ASP A 88 5.52 2.41 -9.44
C ASP A 88 4.65 1.91 -8.27
N SER A 89 3.61 1.14 -8.59
CA SER A 89 2.73 0.54 -7.58
C SER A 89 3.45 -0.55 -6.77
N ALA A 90 4.34 -1.32 -7.42
CA ALA A 90 5.16 -2.36 -6.78
C ALA A 90 6.17 -1.80 -5.78
N SER A 91 6.53 -0.52 -5.88
CA SER A 91 7.48 0.12 -4.98
C SER A 91 6.98 0.22 -3.53
N CYS A 92 5.69 -0.08 -3.27
CA CYS A 92 5.13 -0.11 -1.93
C CYS A 92 5.85 -1.12 -1.03
N ILE A 93 6.43 -0.63 0.07
CA ILE A 93 7.16 -1.43 1.06
C ILE A 93 6.28 -1.93 2.22
N GLY A 94 4.97 -1.66 2.19
CA GLY A 94 4.05 -2.07 3.23
C GLY A 94 4.38 -1.50 4.62
N CYS A 95 4.95 -0.32 4.73
CA CYS A 95 5.43 0.25 6.00
C CYS A 95 4.32 0.63 6.98
N GLY A 96 3.08 0.89 6.49
CA GLY A 96 1.94 1.29 7.32
C GLY A 96 1.80 2.80 7.51
N ALA A 97 2.69 3.64 6.96
CA ALA A 97 2.61 5.10 7.07
C ALA A 97 1.27 5.66 6.53
N CYS A 98 0.74 5.08 5.45
CA CYS A 98 -0.54 5.46 4.88
C CYS A 98 -1.71 5.25 5.86
N VAL A 99 -1.71 4.17 6.63
CA VAL A 99 -2.72 3.90 7.67
C VAL A 99 -2.51 4.86 8.84
N ALA A 100 -1.26 5.04 9.27
CA ALA A 100 -0.93 5.91 10.38
C ALA A 100 -1.27 7.38 10.09
N ALA A 101 -1.08 7.86 8.86
CA ALA A 101 -1.43 9.22 8.43
C ALA A 101 -2.94 9.42 8.23
N CYS A 102 -3.69 8.35 8.01
CA CYS A 102 -5.11 8.42 7.71
C CYS A 102 -5.95 8.66 8.98
N LYS A 103 -6.80 9.69 8.99
CA LYS A 103 -7.72 9.95 10.11
C LYS A 103 -8.64 8.77 10.44
N ASN A 104 -8.95 7.96 9.43
CA ASN A 104 -9.82 6.79 9.57
C ASN A 104 -9.04 5.48 9.70
N GLY A 105 -7.71 5.51 9.72
CA GLY A 105 -6.88 4.31 9.75
C GLY A 105 -7.04 3.40 8.53
N SER A 106 -7.40 3.95 7.36
CA SER A 106 -7.67 3.15 6.16
C SER A 106 -6.41 2.64 5.48
N ALA A 107 -6.43 1.37 5.05
CA ALA A 107 -5.35 0.73 4.29
C ALA A 107 -5.55 0.80 2.77
N MET A 108 -6.47 1.60 2.27
CA MET A 108 -6.83 1.68 0.85
C MET A 108 -5.63 1.89 -0.07
N LEU A 109 -4.67 2.76 0.31
CA LEU A 109 -3.49 2.99 -0.51
C LEU A 109 -2.57 1.76 -0.57
N PHE A 110 -2.36 1.08 0.55
CA PHE A 110 -1.57 -0.17 0.61
C PHE A 110 -2.20 -1.28 -0.25
N VAL A 111 -3.50 -1.53 -0.07
CA VAL A 111 -4.24 -2.59 -0.78
C VAL A 111 -4.28 -2.28 -2.27
N SER A 112 -4.60 -1.04 -2.64
CA SER A 112 -4.70 -0.61 -4.03
C SER A 112 -3.38 -0.68 -4.79
N ALA A 113 -2.25 -0.43 -4.11
CA ALA A 113 -0.92 -0.56 -4.71
C ALA A 113 -0.66 -1.99 -5.18
N LYS A 114 -0.93 -3.00 -4.32
CA LYS A 114 -0.75 -4.41 -4.68
C LYS A 114 -1.74 -4.86 -5.76
N ILE A 115 -3.00 -4.48 -5.66
CA ILE A 115 -4.01 -4.79 -6.67
C ILE A 115 -3.64 -4.17 -8.02
N SER A 116 -3.19 -2.91 -8.05
CA SER A 116 -2.78 -2.23 -9.28
C SER A 116 -1.55 -2.85 -9.90
N GLN A 117 -0.51 -3.15 -9.10
CA GLN A 117 0.68 -3.84 -9.57
C GLN A 117 0.31 -5.09 -10.37
N LEU A 118 -0.46 -5.99 -9.76
CA LEU A 118 -0.78 -7.28 -10.37
C LEU A 118 -1.84 -7.18 -11.48
N ALA A 119 -2.76 -6.21 -11.40
CA ALA A 119 -3.78 -6.02 -12.44
C ALA A 119 -3.24 -5.42 -13.74
N LEU A 120 -2.12 -4.69 -13.67
CA LEU A 120 -1.48 -4.08 -14.84
C LEU A 120 -0.50 -5.03 -15.52
N LEU A 121 -0.06 -6.09 -14.85
CA LEU A 121 0.85 -7.08 -15.38
C LEU A 121 0.10 -8.27 -15.99
N PRO A 122 0.57 -8.84 -17.11
CA PRO A 122 -0.07 -10.01 -17.75
C PRO A 122 -0.27 -11.17 -16.77
N GLN A 123 0.70 -11.41 -15.89
CA GLN A 123 0.68 -12.49 -14.90
C GLN A 123 -0.48 -12.40 -13.91
N GLY A 124 -0.95 -11.20 -13.62
CA GLY A 124 -1.98 -10.96 -12.62
C GLY A 124 -3.34 -10.54 -13.19
N GLU A 125 -3.41 -10.29 -14.51
CA GLU A 125 -4.61 -9.74 -15.13
C GLU A 125 -5.81 -10.67 -15.09
N VAL A 126 -5.61 -11.97 -15.29
CA VAL A 126 -6.68 -12.98 -15.27
C VAL A 126 -7.44 -12.98 -13.96
N GLU A 127 -6.73 -12.77 -12.85
CA GLU A 127 -7.28 -12.81 -11.50
C GLU A 127 -7.67 -11.43 -10.94
N LYS A 128 -7.57 -10.35 -11.73
CA LYS A 128 -7.68 -8.97 -11.23
C LYS A 128 -8.98 -8.67 -10.47
N TYR A 129 -10.11 -9.20 -10.93
CA TYR A 129 -11.41 -8.98 -10.30
C TYR A 129 -11.55 -9.79 -9.01
N ARG A 130 -11.23 -11.09 -9.06
CA ARG A 130 -11.23 -11.96 -7.89
C ARG A 130 -10.29 -11.42 -6.80
N ARG A 131 -9.09 -11.00 -7.19
CA ARG A 131 -8.11 -10.38 -6.29
C ARG A 131 -8.64 -9.11 -5.64
N ALA A 132 -9.20 -8.20 -6.44
CA ALA A 132 -9.73 -6.94 -5.92
C ALA A 132 -10.85 -7.21 -4.89
N LYS A 133 -11.79 -8.11 -5.19
CA LYS A 133 -12.84 -8.50 -4.26
C LYS A 133 -12.27 -9.09 -2.97
N ALA A 134 -11.42 -10.10 -3.06
CA ALA A 134 -10.90 -10.82 -1.91
C ALA A 134 -10.06 -9.90 -0.98
N MET A 135 -9.21 -9.04 -1.55
CA MET A 135 -8.36 -8.15 -0.75
C MET A 135 -9.15 -7.00 -0.14
N VAL A 136 -10.15 -6.44 -0.84
CA VAL A 136 -11.01 -5.38 -0.30
C VAL A 136 -11.91 -5.94 0.79
N ASP A 137 -12.58 -7.07 0.55
CA ASP A 137 -13.44 -7.72 1.55
C ASP A 137 -12.61 -8.06 2.82
N LYS A 138 -11.36 -8.53 2.66
CA LYS A 138 -10.48 -8.79 3.81
C LYS A 138 -10.05 -7.50 4.52
N MET A 139 -9.78 -6.44 3.78
CA MET A 139 -9.48 -5.11 4.34
C MET A 139 -10.65 -4.58 5.17
N ASP A 140 -11.87 -4.70 4.66
CA ASP A 140 -13.09 -4.27 5.35
C ASP A 140 -13.36 -5.12 6.61
N GLU A 141 -13.22 -6.44 6.51
CA GLU A 141 -13.32 -7.38 7.65
C GLU A 141 -12.37 -7.01 8.80
N LEU A 142 -11.15 -6.57 8.46
CA LEU A 142 -10.14 -6.17 9.43
C LEU A 142 -10.27 -4.71 9.91
N GLY A 143 -11.30 -3.99 9.47
CA GLY A 143 -11.61 -2.63 9.93
C GLY A 143 -10.78 -1.51 9.26
N PHE A 144 -10.15 -1.76 8.12
CA PHE A 144 -9.30 -0.80 7.42
C PHE A 144 -9.96 -0.10 6.23
N GLY A 145 -11.26 -0.35 5.96
CA GLY A 145 -11.92 0.07 4.73
C GLY A 145 -12.41 1.52 4.65
N ASN A 146 -12.49 2.23 5.75
CA ASN A 146 -13.17 3.53 5.88
C ASN A 146 -12.40 4.71 5.24
N CYS A 147 -12.33 4.76 3.93
CA CYS A 147 -11.64 5.83 3.21
C CYS A 147 -12.57 7.01 2.92
N THR A 148 -12.17 8.23 3.32
CA THR A 148 -12.85 9.50 3.00
C THR A 148 -12.09 10.36 1.99
N ASN A 149 -11.12 9.77 1.30
CA ASN A 149 -10.33 10.39 0.21
C ASN A 149 -9.64 11.71 0.58
N THR A 150 -9.08 11.80 1.79
CA THR A 150 -8.37 13.01 2.26
C THR A 150 -7.00 13.20 1.62
N GLY A 151 -6.42 12.17 1.02
CA GLY A 151 -5.12 12.20 0.35
C GLY A 151 -3.89 12.13 1.28
N ALA A 152 -4.06 12.20 2.60
CA ALA A 152 -2.95 12.17 3.56
C ALA A 152 -2.05 10.93 3.40
N CYS A 153 -2.62 9.80 3.04
CA CYS A 153 -1.88 8.54 2.83
C CYS A 153 -0.84 8.64 1.70
N SER A 154 -1.14 9.35 0.61
CA SER A 154 -0.20 9.56 -0.50
C SER A 154 0.83 10.62 -0.16
N ALA A 155 0.43 11.69 0.56
CA ALA A 155 1.33 12.76 0.97
C ALA A 155 2.45 12.25 1.90
N GLU A 156 2.12 11.33 2.81
CA GLU A 156 3.06 10.75 3.78
C GLU A 156 3.72 9.45 3.27
N CYS A 157 3.47 9.07 2.02
CA CYS A 157 4.03 7.83 1.48
C CYS A 157 5.51 7.98 1.12
N PRO A 158 6.45 7.23 1.75
CA PRO A 158 7.88 7.33 1.44
C PRO A 158 8.24 6.78 0.05
N LYS A 159 7.29 6.15 -0.63
CA LYS A 159 7.44 5.56 -1.97
C LYS A 159 6.56 6.23 -3.03
N ASN A 160 5.94 7.36 -2.71
CA ASN A 160 5.13 8.16 -3.62
C ASN A 160 4.02 7.35 -4.33
N ILE A 161 3.39 6.41 -3.63
CA ILE A 161 2.29 5.63 -4.18
C ILE A 161 1.12 6.57 -4.51
N LYS A 162 0.66 6.50 -5.76
CA LYS A 162 -0.35 7.41 -6.31
C LYS A 162 -1.78 7.03 -5.89
N LEU A 163 -2.62 8.03 -5.66
CA LEU A 163 -4.05 7.85 -5.31
C LEU A 163 -4.87 7.20 -6.44
N GLU A 164 -4.41 7.31 -7.70
CA GLU A 164 -5.04 6.67 -8.86
C GLU A 164 -5.19 5.15 -8.70
N ASN A 165 -4.30 4.53 -7.92
CA ASN A 165 -4.41 3.12 -7.58
C ASN A 165 -5.70 2.79 -6.85
N ILE A 166 -6.18 3.69 -5.96
CA ILE A 166 -7.46 3.53 -5.25
C ILE A 166 -8.63 3.54 -6.26
N GLY A 167 -8.60 4.46 -7.22
CA GLY A 167 -9.61 4.52 -8.28
C GLY A 167 -9.64 3.25 -9.13
N ARG A 168 -8.47 2.69 -9.48
CA ARG A 168 -8.34 1.42 -10.21
C ARG A 168 -8.88 0.25 -9.40
N MET A 169 -8.52 0.16 -8.13
CA MET A 169 -9.01 -0.87 -7.22
C MET A 169 -10.53 -0.83 -7.10
N ASN A 170 -11.12 0.33 -6.86
CA ASN A 170 -12.57 0.50 -6.73
C ASN A 170 -13.30 0.06 -8.01
N ARG A 171 -12.77 0.43 -9.19
CA ARG A 171 -13.32 -0.01 -10.48
C ARG A 171 -13.33 -1.53 -10.61
N HIS A 172 -12.22 -2.19 -10.24
CA HIS A 172 -12.15 -3.66 -10.30
C HIS A 172 -13.07 -4.32 -9.28
N PHE A 173 -13.18 -3.76 -8.09
CA PHE A 173 -14.07 -4.25 -7.04
C PHE A 173 -15.55 -4.16 -7.45
N ILE A 174 -15.98 -3.01 -7.98
CA ILE A 174 -17.35 -2.84 -8.49
C ILE A 174 -17.60 -3.82 -9.65
N ALA A 175 -16.68 -3.92 -10.59
CA ALA A 175 -16.82 -4.85 -11.70
C ALA A 175 -16.87 -6.33 -11.26
N ALA A 176 -16.16 -6.69 -10.19
CA ALA A 176 -16.25 -8.02 -9.59
C ALA A 176 -17.65 -8.28 -9.02
N LYS A 177 -18.20 -7.32 -8.27
CA LYS A 177 -19.55 -7.43 -7.67
C LYS A 177 -20.68 -7.47 -8.70
N CYS A 178 -20.48 -6.92 -9.89
CA CYS A 178 -21.47 -7.00 -10.98
C CYS A 178 -21.41 -8.32 -11.77
N LYS A 179 -20.40 -9.14 -11.58
CA LYS A 179 -20.20 -10.42 -12.30
C LYS A 179 -20.60 -11.65 -11.49
N ASP A 180 -20.74 -11.49 -10.18
CA ASP A 180 -21.30 -12.49 -9.26
C ASP A 180 -22.85 -12.41 -9.29
#